data_fa92083e33ac480a191a44fa903bf7be
#
_entry.id   fa92083e33ac480a191a44fa903bf7be
#
_cell.length_a   1.000
_cell.length_b   1.000
_cell.length_c   1.000
_cell.angle_alpha   90.00
_cell.angle_beta   90.00
_cell.angle_gamma   90.00
#
_symmetry.space_group_name_H-M   'P 1'
#
loop_
_entity.id
_entity.type
_entity.pdbx_description
1 polymer ?
#
loop_
_entity_poly.entity_id
_entity_poly.type
_entity_poly.pdbx_seq_one_letter_code
_entity_poly.pdbx_strand_id
1 'polypeptide(L)'
;MSVTLKEYEKAARGSYDRFVQKHIPPSDRPVYTGELAKDPMSFEHPVLNWDDYAYHKGCQTQAVDWDENINYERMRNYRVERTREQLKEFGCGAILSLNEWNTRYLTGTWTPHWTTPSSGLRYSLFAANAKGPIIYENAEIGYHVRQMCPWLDKVKVAITGTGWSSIIIGRDAQQAQRAKFVQQIVGDLKSYGMDKEPLALDFSDPGIIAEFEKQGIKISLAGQELMFHARKIKNRDEVECLRVAAAIGDAQFQAFKDNLKPGVRENELVGSMHKVAYDLGAEVYSGIFCTSGEFSWPNSRETSANRIIRPGDIVFADVYNTSYNGYKTCYYRTFCCGKPTQQMKDDYQRTLDWLYASIEVIKPGITTREVAEKWPASEDVWSDILIKYEDQTAGSNWMHGIGLTLYELPMAWRETSLDHPLPLEKGMTFATETQLGRIGLGASRIEEMIHITDTGVEVLTKWPIDKITEVPL
;
A
#
# COMPACT_ATOMS: atom_id res chain seq x y z
N MET A 1 -11.29 18.73 -43.08
CA MET A 1 -10.36 19.82 -42.79
C MET A 1 -9.18 19.18 -42.04
N SER A 2 -7.97 19.32 -42.58
CA SER A 2 -6.78 18.89 -41.84
C SER A 2 -6.50 19.89 -40.71
N VAL A 3 -6.43 19.42 -39.48
CA VAL A 3 -6.07 20.22 -38.33
C VAL A 3 -4.55 20.39 -38.32
N THR A 4 -4.07 21.61 -38.20
CA THR A 4 -2.62 21.87 -38.12
C THR A 4 -2.08 21.40 -36.77
N LEU A 5 -0.78 21.11 -36.69
CA LEU A 5 -0.12 20.72 -35.44
C LEU A 5 -0.36 21.77 -34.34
N LYS A 6 -0.30 23.08 -34.67
CA LYS A 6 -0.56 24.16 -33.72
C LYS A 6 -2.00 24.17 -33.18
N GLU A 7 -2.96 23.85 -34.02
CA GLU A 7 -4.37 23.76 -33.59
C GLU A 7 -4.61 22.54 -32.70
N TYR A 8 -3.90 21.43 -33.00
CA TYR A 8 -3.93 20.25 -32.18
C TYR A 8 -3.29 20.50 -30.82
N GLU A 9 -2.10 21.10 -30.77
CA GLU A 9 -1.43 21.50 -29.53
C GLU A 9 -2.29 22.43 -28.70
N LYS A 10 -2.95 23.44 -29.33
CA LYS A 10 -3.88 24.33 -28.64
C LYS A 10 -5.08 23.58 -28.08
N ALA A 11 -5.60 22.59 -28.82
CA ALA A 11 -6.69 21.74 -28.38
C ALA A 11 -6.26 20.83 -27.22
N ALA A 12 -5.01 20.36 -27.26
CA ALA A 12 -4.43 19.53 -26.20
C ALA A 12 -4.21 20.27 -24.87
N ARG A 13 -4.11 21.60 -24.88
CA ARG A 13 -3.82 22.43 -23.70
C ARG A 13 -5.01 22.76 -22.81
N GLY A 14 -6.16 22.31 -23.07
CA GLY A 14 -7.31 22.73 -22.29
C GLY A 14 -8.12 21.57 -21.70
N SER A 15 -9.12 21.17 -22.43
CA SER A 15 -9.96 20.01 -22.11
C SER A 15 -9.62 18.89 -23.08
N TYR A 16 -8.37 18.52 -23.09
CA TYR A 16 -7.71 17.74 -24.09
C TYR A 16 -8.53 16.59 -24.65
N ASP A 17 -8.84 15.60 -23.85
CA ASP A 17 -9.51 14.40 -24.35
C ASP A 17 -10.91 14.68 -24.91
N ARG A 18 -11.69 15.49 -24.19
CA ARG A 18 -13.05 15.82 -24.60
C ARG A 18 -13.07 16.66 -25.88
N PHE A 19 -12.13 17.59 -26.01
CA PHE A 19 -12.02 18.41 -27.20
C PHE A 19 -11.62 17.59 -28.41
N VAL A 20 -10.53 16.80 -28.27
CA VAL A 20 -10.00 15.98 -29.37
C VAL A 20 -11.00 14.92 -29.78
N GLN A 21 -11.61 14.21 -28.84
CA GLN A 21 -12.61 13.17 -29.15
C GLN A 21 -13.86 13.74 -29.83
N LYS A 22 -14.27 14.92 -29.42
CA LYS A 22 -15.48 15.55 -29.92
C LYS A 22 -15.30 16.30 -31.24
N HIS A 23 -14.12 16.93 -31.44
CA HIS A 23 -13.90 17.87 -32.52
C HIS A 23 -12.94 17.41 -33.61
N ILE A 24 -12.10 16.42 -33.32
CA ILE A 24 -11.13 15.88 -34.27
C ILE A 24 -11.43 14.39 -34.53
N PRO A 25 -11.94 14.06 -35.73
CA PRO A 25 -12.15 12.66 -36.11
C PRO A 25 -10.87 11.84 -35.95
N PRO A 26 -10.94 10.55 -35.60
CA PRO A 26 -9.75 9.70 -35.42
C PRO A 26 -8.82 9.65 -36.64
N SER A 27 -9.40 9.70 -37.85
CA SER A 27 -8.66 9.73 -39.11
C SER A 27 -7.83 11.01 -39.32
N ASP A 28 -8.21 12.10 -38.69
CA ASP A 28 -7.62 13.43 -38.91
C ASP A 28 -6.68 13.83 -37.76
N ARG A 29 -6.52 12.96 -36.76
CA ARG A 29 -5.60 13.22 -35.66
C ARG A 29 -4.16 13.14 -36.15
N PRO A 30 -3.31 14.12 -35.78
CA PRO A 30 -1.92 14.07 -36.18
C PRO A 30 -1.23 12.83 -35.58
N VAL A 31 -0.47 12.16 -36.42
CA VAL A 31 0.42 11.07 -36.03
C VAL A 31 1.83 11.65 -35.93
N TYR A 32 2.53 11.36 -34.84
CA TYR A 32 3.90 11.76 -34.70
C TYR A 32 4.77 11.01 -35.73
N THR A 33 5.46 11.76 -36.57
CA THR A 33 6.34 11.26 -37.63
C THR A 33 7.79 11.75 -37.49
N GLY A 34 8.10 12.38 -36.34
CA GLY A 34 9.45 12.87 -36.07
C GLY A 34 10.49 11.77 -35.88
N GLU A 35 11.75 12.13 -36.02
CA GLU A 35 12.85 11.22 -35.73
C GLU A 35 12.86 10.87 -34.24
N LEU A 36 13.13 9.60 -33.94
CA LEU A 36 13.37 9.17 -32.57
C LEU A 36 14.61 9.87 -32.04
N ALA A 37 14.52 10.38 -30.83
CA ALA A 37 15.66 10.96 -30.14
C ALA A 37 16.80 9.94 -30.05
N LYS A 38 18.03 10.39 -30.10
CA LYS A 38 19.23 9.54 -29.95
C LYS A 38 19.23 8.78 -28.63
N ASP A 39 18.68 9.39 -27.60
CA ASP A 39 18.33 8.73 -26.35
C ASP A 39 16.83 8.39 -26.36
N PRO A 40 16.46 7.11 -26.43
CA PRO A 40 15.05 6.71 -26.46
C PRO A 40 14.28 7.11 -25.19
N MET A 41 14.99 7.46 -24.10
CA MET A 41 14.37 7.98 -22.87
C MET A 41 14.19 9.49 -22.87
N SER A 42 14.68 10.21 -23.88
CA SER A 42 14.56 11.66 -24.02
C SER A 42 13.50 12.12 -25.03
N PHE A 43 12.67 11.21 -25.51
CA PHE A 43 11.63 11.54 -26.48
C PHE A 43 10.65 12.57 -25.94
N GLU A 44 10.51 13.68 -26.66
CA GLU A 44 9.51 14.69 -26.37
C GLU A 44 8.34 14.54 -27.35
N HIS A 45 7.13 14.42 -26.82
CA HIS A 45 5.94 14.35 -27.67
C HIS A 45 5.50 15.78 -28.03
N PRO A 46 5.57 16.18 -29.31
CA PRO A 46 5.38 17.57 -29.69
C PRO A 46 3.94 18.09 -29.53
N VAL A 47 3.01 17.18 -29.32
CA VAL A 47 1.56 17.49 -29.31
C VAL A 47 0.98 17.46 -27.90
N LEU A 48 1.64 16.77 -26.98
CA LEU A 48 1.15 16.63 -25.60
C LEU A 48 1.99 17.48 -24.67
N ASN A 49 1.37 18.46 -24.06
CA ASN A 49 1.93 19.17 -22.94
C ASN A 49 1.45 18.52 -21.65
N TRP A 50 2.30 17.69 -21.07
CA TRP A 50 1.98 16.94 -19.85
C TRP A 50 1.82 17.85 -18.62
N ASP A 51 2.37 19.08 -18.67
CA ASP A 51 2.22 20.05 -17.57
C ASP A 51 0.77 20.51 -17.41
N ASP A 52 -0.01 20.50 -18.49
CA ASP A 52 -1.42 20.85 -18.46
C ASP A 52 -2.34 19.67 -18.14
N TYR A 53 -1.78 18.49 -17.94
CA TYR A 53 -2.54 17.28 -17.68
C TYR A 53 -2.49 16.92 -16.18
N ALA A 54 -3.59 16.38 -15.65
CA ALA A 54 -3.72 16.08 -14.22
C ALA A 54 -2.70 15.07 -13.68
N TYR A 55 -2.01 14.36 -14.54
CA TYR A 55 -0.98 13.38 -14.18
C TYR A 55 0.15 13.94 -13.29
N HIS A 56 0.57 15.18 -13.51
CA HIS A 56 1.64 15.78 -12.71
C HIS A 56 1.29 15.87 -11.22
N LYS A 57 0.00 15.79 -10.88
CA LYS A 57 -0.44 15.82 -9.50
C LYS A 57 0.01 14.58 -8.72
N GLY A 58 0.02 13.40 -9.32
CA GLY A 58 0.36 12.21 -8.56
C GLY A 58 0.80 10.98 -9.33
N CYS A 59 1.12 11.06 -10.62
CA CYS A 59 1.36 9.89 -11.48
C CYS A 59 0.19 8.90 -11.53
N GLN A 60 -0.99 9.37 -11.18
CA GLN A 60 -2.22 8.60 -11.23
C GLN A 60 -3.07 9.06 -12.41
N THR A 61 -3.88 8.17 -12.91
CA THR A 61 -4.80 8.49 -14.00
C THR A 61 -6.11 9.13 -13.52
N GLN A 62 -6.22 9.34 -12.21
CA GLN A 62 -7.41 9.81 -11.55
C GLN A 62 -7.35 11.33 -11.38
N ALA A 63 -8.22 12.03 -12.08
CA ALA A 63 -8.49 13.44 -11.86
C ALA A 63 -9.91 13.55 -11.28
N VAL A 64 -10.01 13.50 -9.96
CA VAL A 64 -11.24 13.60 -9.19
C VAL A 64 -11.14 14.73 -8.17
N ASP A 65 -12.26 15.28 -7.74
CA ASP A 65 -12.29 16.49 -6.90
C ASP A 65 -11.51 16.34 -5.58
N TRP A 66 -11.46 15.15 -5.01
CA TRP A 66 -10.68 14.88 -3.77
C TRP A 66 -9.17 14.99 -3.95
N ASP A 67 -8.63 14.90 -5.18
CA ASP A 67 -7.21 15.14 -5.46
C ASP A 67 -6.80 16.58 -5.10
N GLU A 68 -7.73 17.53 -5.11
CA GLU A 68 -7.46 18.93 -4.78
C GLU A 68 -6.95 19.14 -3.34
N ASN A 69 -7.26 18.22 -2.43
CA ASN A 69 -6.82 18.27 -1.03
C ASN A 69 -5.40 17.76 -0.81
N ILE A 70 -4.82 17.08 -1.79
CA ILE A 70 -3.51 16.43 -1.69
C ILE A 70 -2.46 17.26 -2.42
N ASN A 71 -1.45 17.70 -1.69
CA ASN A 71 -0.28 18.33 -2.31
C ASN A 71 0.81 17.28 -2.54
N TYR A 72 0.84 16.75 -3.75
CA TYR A 72 1.76 15.67 -4.14
C TYR A 72 3.23 16.07 -4.10
N GLU A 73 3.57 17.34 -4.39
CA GLU A 73 4.93 17.83 -4.29
C GLU A 73 5.40 17.85 -2.83
N ARG A 74 4.59 18.41 -1.91
CA ARG A 74 4.88 18.41 -0.48
C ARG A 74 5.04 16.99 0.05
N MET A 75 4.17 16.06 -0.38
CA MET A 75 4.22 14.66 0.02
C MET A 75 5.53 13.99 -0.44
N ARG A 76 5.92 14.19 -1.71
CA ARG A 76 7.18 13.63 -2.25
C ARG A 76 8.41 14.21 -1.54
N ASN A 77 8.46 15.51 -1.37
CA ASN A 77 9.56 16.18 -0.68
C ASN A 77 9.69 15.67 0.77
N TYR A 78 8.59 15.55 1.47
CA TYR A 78 8.56 14.98 2.82
C TYR A 78 9.14 13.56 2.87
N ARG A 79 8.71 12.68 1.98
CA ARG A 79 9.18 11.28 1.92
C ARG A 79 10.69 11.18 1.66
N VAL A 80 11.19 12.01 0.75
CA VAL A 80 12.63 12.08 0.45
C VAL A 80 13.41 12.57 1.67
N GLU A 81 12.94 13.62 2.36
CA GLU A 81 13.60 14.12 3.57
C GLU A 81 13.57 13.09 4.71
N ARG A 82 12.43 12.43 4.94
CA ARG A 82 12.34 11.36 5.92
C ARG A 82 13.34 10.24 5.66
N THR A 83 13.49 9.84 4.39
CA THR A 83 14.49 8.82 4.03
C THR A 83 15.92 9.33 4.26
N ARG A 84 16.19 10.61 3.95
CA ARG A 84 17.52 11.22 4.18
C ARG A 84 17.86 11.26 5.67
N GLU A 85 16.92 11.61 6.51
CA GLU A 85 17.08 11.57 7.98
C GLU A 85 17.43 10.15 8.45
N GLN A 86 16.71 9.14 7.94
CA GLN A 86 16.96 7.76 8.33
C GLN A 86 18.29 7.22 7.78
N LEU A 87 18.68 7.58 6.57
CA LEU A 87 20.01 7.26 6.05
C LEU A 87 21.12 7.76 7.00
N LYS A 88 20.98 8.97 7.51
CA LYS A 88 21.92 9.54 8.49
C LYS A 88 21.89 8.78 9.81
N GLU A 89 20.71 8.46 10.33
CA GLU A 89 20.52 7.74 11.60
C GLU A 89 21.12 6.33 11.56
N PHE A 90 20.94 5.63 10.43
CA PHE A 90 21.48 4.29 10.19
C PHE A 90 22.95 4.29 9.69
N GLY A 91 23.57 5.46 9.55
CA GLY A 91 24.97 5.58 9.10
C GLY A 91 25.19 5.09 7.67
N CYS A 92 24.20 5.28 6.78
CA CYS A 92 24.26 4.88 5.38
C CYS A 92 24.33 6.09 4.45
N GLY A 93 25.13 5.99 3.37
CA GLY A 93 25.23 7.03 2.35
C GLY A 93 24.13 6.96 1.28
N ALA A 94 23.57 5.79 1.07
CA ALA A 94 22.52 5.58 0.08
C ALA A 94 21.66 4.35 0.43
N ILE A 95 20.49 4.27 -0.20
CA ILE A 95 19.65 3.06 -0.20
C ILE A 95 19.37 2.62 -1.63
N LEU A 96 19.56 1.32 -1.88
CA LEU A 96 19.09 0.63 -3.07
C LEU A 96 17.87 -0.21 -2.71
N SER A 97 16.72 0.14 -3.25
CA SER A 97 15.44 -0.48 -2.94
C SER A 97 14.93 -1.31 -4.10
N LEU A 98 14.71 -2.61 -3.85
CA LEU A 98 13.97 -3.53 -4.72
C LEU A 98 12.53 -3.74 -4.24
N ASN A 99 12.23 -3.40 -2.99
CA ASN A 99 10.87 -3.43 -2.49
C ASN A 99 10.04 -2.39 -3.23
N GLU A 100 8.94 -2.82 -3.83
CA GLU A 100 8.09 -1.97 -4.66
C GLU A 100 7.47 -0.80 -3.89
N TRP A 101 7.12 -1.01 -2.63
CA TRP A 101 6.52 0.03 -1.77
C TRP A 101 7.55 1.06 -1.33
N ASN A 102 8.78 0.62 -1.04
CA ASN A 102 9.89 1.52 -0.75
C ASN A 102 10.28 2.32 -2.01
N THR A 103 10.33 1.66 -3.16
CA THR A 103 10.54 2.34 -4.44
C THR A 103 9.43 3.36 -4.71
N ARG A 104 8.15 3.02 -4.47
CA ARG A 104 7.03 3.95 -4.59
C ARG A 104 7.13 5.11 -3.60
N TYR A 105 7.49 4.84 -2.36
CA TYR A 105 7.69 5.89 -1.35
C TYR A 105 8.73 6.91 -1.77
N LEU A 106 9.88 6.43 -2.23
CA LEU A 106 10.99 7.27 -2.68
C LEU A 106 10.65 8.06 -3.95
N THR A 107 10.07 7.40 -4.94
CA THR A 107 9.94 7.95 -6.29
C THR A 107 8.60 8.65 -6.55
N GLY A 108 7.57 8.33 -5.79
CA GLY A 108 6.19 8.77 -6.06
C GLY A 108 5.57 8.15 -7.32
N THR A 109 6.23 7.18 -7.94
CA THR A 109 5.70 6.50 -9.13
C THR A 109 4.74 5.39 -8.74
N TRP A 110 3.75 5.09 -9.60
CA TRP A 110 2.88 3.93 -9.36
C TRP A 110 3.64 2.62 -9.54
N THR A 111 3.09 1.53 -9.01
CA THR A 111 3.66 0.19 -9.17
C THR A 111 2.89 -0.56 -10.26
N PRO A 112 3.54 -0.98 -11.36
CA PRO A 112 2.88 -1.77 -12.38
C PRO A 112 2.35 -3.11 -11.84
N HIS A 113 1.15 -3.50 -12.24
CA HIS A 113 0.50 -4.71 -11.73
C HIS A 113 1.24 -6.03 -12.02
N TRP A 114 2.02 -6.07 -13.09
CA TRP A 114 2.78 -7.28 -13.46
C TRP A 114 4.12 -7.40 -12.72
N THR A 115 4.61 -6.33 -12.09
CA THR A 115 5.78 -6.41 -11.22
C THR A 115 5.35 -6.99 -9.88
N THR A 116 5.97 -8.08 -9.49
CA THR A 116 5.79 -8.66 -8.17
C THR A 116 6.93 -8.24 -7.25
N PRO A 117 6.72 -8.28 -5.94
CA PRO A 117 7.81 -8.04 -5.01
C PRO A 117 9.06 -8.84 -5.38
N SER A 118 10.21 -8.20 -5.31
CA SER A 118 11.51 -8.82 -5.62
C SER A 118 11.68 -9.31 -7.07
N SER A 119 10.95 -8.71 -8.02
CA SER A 119 11.12 -9.09 -9.44
C SER A 119 12.51 -8.76 -10.00
N GLY A 120 13.15 -7.70 -9.51
CA GLY A 120 14.41 -7.19 -10.06
C GLY A 120 14.28 -6.47 -11.40
N LEU A 121 13.04 -6.23 -11.87
CA LEU A 121 12.74 -5.51 -13.11
C LEU A 121 12.54 -4.02 -12.89
N ARG A 122 12.36 -3.61 -11.63
CA ARG A 122 12.15 -2.24 -11.20
C ARG A 122 12.77 -2.03 -9.82
N TYR A 123 13.54 -0.98 -9.66
CA TYR A 123 14.19 -0.64 -8.39
C TYR A 123 14.59 0.83 -8.37
N SER A 124 14.95 1.34 -7.21
CA SER A 124 15.38 2.73 -7.03
C SER A 124 16.65 2.83 -6.22
N LEU A 125 17.45 3.87 -6.50
CA LEU A 125 18.62 4.26 -5.73
C LEU A 125 18.41 5.70 -5.24
N PHE A 126 18.59 5.93 -3.94
CA PHE A 126 18.57 7.25 -3.37
C PHE A 126 19.86 7.51 -2.55
N ALA A 127 20.67 8.44 -3.00
CA ALA A 127 21.85 8.89 -2.30
C ALA A 127 21.49 10.08 -1.37
N ALA A 128 22.03 10.11 -0.16
CA ALA A 128 21.69 11.09 0.86
C ALA A 128 21.88 12.55 0.42
N ASN A 129 22.84 12.81 -0.48
CA ASN A 129 23.13 14.14 -1.04
C ASN A 129 22.46 14.42 -2.40
N ALA A 130 21.68 13.46 -2.94
CA ALA A 130 20.97 13.65 -4.20
C ALA A 130 19.75 14.58 -4.01
N LYS A 131 19.35 15.30 -5.07
CA LYS A 131 18.12 16.10 -5.07
C LYS A 131 16.87 15.22 -5.01
N GLY A 132 16.90 14.08 -5.68
CA GLY A 132 15.82 13.11 -5.74
C GLY A 132 16.35 11.71 -6.03
N PRO A 133 15.48 10.70 -6.02
CA PRO A 133 15.86 9.32 -6.32
C PRO A 133 16.11 9.09 -7.82
N ILE A 134 16.94 8.09 -8.09
CA ILE A 134 17.02 7.46 -9.41
C ILE A 134 16.02 6.31 -9.43
N ILE A 135 15.24 6.19 -10.51
CA ILE A 135 14.49 4.97 -10.79
C ILE A 135 15.13 4.22 -11.95
N TYR A 136 15.24 2.91 -11.79
CA TYR A 136 15.59 1.98 -12.85
C TYR A 136 14.34 1.23 -13.24
N GLU A 137 13.96 1.33 -14.49
CA GLU A 137 12.67 0.90 -14.98
C GLU A 137 12.82 0.10 -16.29
N ASN A 138 11.85 -0.72 -16.61
CA ASN A 138 11.71 -1.27 -17.95
C ASN A 138 11.68 -0.11 -18.96
N ALA A 139 12.34 -0.28 -20.11
CA ALA A 139 12.53 0.79 -21.08
C ALA A 139 11.20 1.43 -21.53
N GLU A 140 10.15 0.62 -21.75
CA GLU A 140 8.83 1.06 -22.15
C GLU A 140 8.17 1.92 -21.06
N ILE A 141 8.14 1.43 -19.83
CA ILE A 141 7.58 2.15 -18.68
C ILE A 141 8.47 3.33 -18.32
N GLY A 142 9.79 3.18 -18.41
CA GLY A 142 10.75 4.24 -18.15
C GLY A 142 10.57 5.46 -19.05
N TYR A 143 10.19 5.25 -20.31
CA TYR A 143 9.81 6.34 -21.20
C TYR A 143 8.64 7.16 -20.61
N HIS A 144 7.56 6.48 -20.20
CA HIS A 144 6.41 7.13 -19.61
C HIS A 144 6.76 7.82 -18.26
N VAL A 145 7.50 7.13 -17.38
CA VAL A 145 7.94 7.69 -16.09
C VAL A 145 8.76 8.97 -16.28
N ARG A 146 9.62 9.03 -17.27
CA ARG A 146 10.42 10.24 -17.55
C ARG A 146 9.55 11.44 -17.90
N GLN A 147 8.47 11.22 -18.64
CA GLN A 147 7.53 12.29 -19.01
C GLN A 147 6.69 12.75 -17.81
N MET A 148 6.27 11.80 -16.98
CA MET A 148 5.31 12.05 -15.91
C MET A 148 5.92 12.43 -14.57
N CYS A 149 7.22 12.17 -14.36
CA CYS A 149 7.88 12.30 -13.07
C CYS A 149 9.12 13.22 -13.13
N PRO A 150 8.96 14.51 -13.46
CA PRO A 150 10.10 15.44 -13.63
C PRO A 150 10.88 15.71 -12.33
N TRP A 151 10.37 15.32 -11.18
CA TRP A 151 11.03 15.42 -9.88
C TRP A 151 12.08 14.34 -9.61
N LEU A 152 12.13 13.29 -10.44
CA LEU A 152 13.17 12.26 -10.34
C LEU A 152 14.52 12.80 -10.81
N ASP A 153 15.59 12.46 -10.10
CA ASP A 153 16.92 12.90 -10.51
C ASP A 153 17.33 12.26 -11.84
N LYS A 154 17.08 10.95 -11.98
CA LYS A 154 17.33 10.19 -13.22
C LYS A 154 16.32 9.06 -13.40
N VAL A 155 16.00 8.78 -14.65
CA VAL A 155 15.27 7.57 -15.07
C VAL A 155 16.21 6.75 -15.95
N LYS A 156 16.50 5.51 -15.55
CA LYS A 156 17.44 4.62 -16.24
C LYS A 156 16.79 3.28 -16.57
N VAL A 157 17.32 2.60 -17.55
CA VAL A 157 16.89 1.24 -17.87
C VAL A 157 17.37 0.28 -16.78
N ALA A 158 16.45 -0.54 -16.29
CA ALA A 158 16.75 -1.57 -15.31
C ALA A 158 17.58 -2.71 -15.93
N ILE A 159 18.55 -3.20 -15.20
CA ILE A 159 19.32 -4.40 -15.51
C ILE A 159 18.83 -5.52 -14.60
N THR A 160 18.42 -6.64 -15.18
CA THR A 160 17.89 -7.81 -14.48
C THR A 160 19.02 -8.60 -13.79
N GLY A 161 19.59 -8.05 -12.72
CA GLY A 161 20.74 -8.65 -12.02
C GLY A 161 20.37 -9.44 -10.76
N THR A 162 19.16 -9.24 -10.23
CA THR A 162 18.66 -9.86 -9.00
C THR A 162 17.16 -10.16 -9.11
N GLY A 163 16.59 -10.72 -8.05
CA GLY A 163 15.19 -11.13 -8.01
C GLY A 163 14.89 -12.35 -8.88
N TRP A 164 13.63 -12.77 -8.90
CA TRP A 164 13.22 -13.97 -9.63
C TRP A 164 13.45 -13.86 -11.14
N SER A 165 13.33 -12.67 -11.72
CA SER A 165 13.54 -12.44 -13.15
C SER A 165 14.97 -12.74 -13.61
N SER A 166 15.96 -12.59 -12.72
CA SER A 166 17.35 -12.96 -13.00
C SER A 166 17.58 -14.47 -12.98
N ILE A 167 16.79 -15.21 -12.22
CA ILE A 167 16.92 -16.67 -12.08
C ILE A 167 16.40 -17.38 -13.33
N ILE A 168 15.29 -16.91 -13.88
CA ILE A 168 14.62 -17.56 -15.01
C ILE A 168 15.40 -17.46 -16.34
N ILE A 169 16.39 -16.58 -16.45
CA ILE A 169 17.25 -16.47 -17.65
C ILE A 169 18.41 -17.46 -17.65
N GLY A 170 18.58 -18.26 -16.59
CA GLY A 170 19.64 -19.26 -16.45
C GLY A 170 20.91 -18.73 -15.79
N ARG A 171 21.70 -19.67 -15.23
CA ARG A 171 22.81 -19.37 -14.33
C ARG A 171 23.88 -18.45 -14.94
N ASP A 172 24.33 -18.75 -16.15
CA ASP A 172 25.43 -18.01 -16.77
C ASP A 172 25.00 -16.59 -17.15
N ALA A 173 23.79 -16.45 -17.69
CA ALA A 173 23.20 -15.16 -17.99
C ALA A 173 22.93 -14.35 -16.69
N GLN A 174 22.48 -15.01 -15.63
CA GLN A 174 22.30 -14.37 -14.32
C GLN A 174 23.63 -13.79 -13.80
N GLN A 175 24.73 -14.53 -13.86
CA GLN A 175 26.03 -14.04 -13.41
C GLN A 175 26.50 -12.83 -14.21
N ALA A 176 26.35 -12.88 -15.56
CA ALA A 176 26.70 -11.76 -16.41
C ALA A 176 25.84 -10.51 -16.14
N GLN A 177 24.54 -10.70 -15.88
CA GLN A 177 23.66 -9.60 -15.53
C GLN A 177 23.91 -9.02 -14.13
N ARG A 178 24.27 -9.85 -13.15
CA ARG A 178 24.67 -9.37 -11.83
C ARG A 178 25.84 -8.39 -11.88
N ALA A 179 26.89 -8.74 -12.63
CA ALA A 179 28.05 -7.86 -12.79
C ALA A 179 27.66 -6.52 -13.38
N LYS A 180 26.81 -6.52 -14.42
CA LYS A 180 26.31 -5.29 -15.05
C LYS A 180 25.43 -4.47 -14.12
N PHE A 181 24.51 -5.12 -13.39
CA PHE A 181 23.66 -4.49 -12.39
C PHE A 181 24.50 -3.76 -11.34
N VAL A 182 25.44 -4.48 -10.71
CA VAL A 182 26.32 -3.88 -9.69
C VAL A 182 27.16 -2.76 -10.26
N GLN A 183 27.74 -2.94 -11.46
CA GLN A 183 28.53 -1.91 -12.11
C GLN A 183 27.73 -0.63 -12.38
N GLN A 184 26.46 -0.76 -12.80
CA GLN A 184 25.55 0.37 -13.00
C GLN A 184 25.32 1.14 -11.68
N ILE A 185 24.98 0.43 -10.59
CA ILE A 185 24.74 1.05 -9.28
C ILE A 185 26.00 1.70 -8.72
N VAL A 186 27.15 1.01 -8.79
CA VAL A 186 28.43 1.56 -8.33
C VAL A 186 28.81 2.82 -9.13
N GLY A 187 28.57 2.84 -10.43
CA GLY A 187 28.76 4.02 -11.27
C GLY A 187 27.90 5.21 -10.79
N ASP A 188 26.65 4.95 -10.42
CA ASP A 188 25.78 6.00 -9.88
C ASP A 188 26.21 6.44 -8.46
N LEU A 189 26.57 5.53 -7.57
CA LEU A 189 27.13 5.89 -6.25
C LEU A 189 28.36 6.79 -6.38
N LYS A 190 29.29 6.46 -7.29
CA LYS A 190 30.47 7.28 -7.57
C LYS A 190 30.10 8.67 -8.08
N SER A 191 29.06 8.78 -8.91
CA SER A 191 28.61 10.08 -9.43
C SER A 191 28.11 11.02 -8.33
N TYR A 192 27.68 10.48 -7.18
CA TYR A 192 27.29 11.23 -5.98
C TYR A 192 28.40 11.28 -4.92
N GLY A 193 29.56 10.63 -5.12
CA GLY A 193 30.62 10.53 -4.11
C GLY A 193 30.23 9.67 -2.90
N MET A 194 29.29 8.73 -3.05
CA MET A 194 28.75 7.88 -1.99
C MET A 194 29.26 6.43 -2.03
N ASP A 195 30.24 6.16 -2.90
CA ASP A 195 30.81 4.81 -3.07
C ASP A 195 31.74 4.36 -1.92
N LYS A 196 32.00 5.23 -0.95
CA LYS A 196 32.77 4.91 0.28
C LYS A 196 31.88 4.74 1.50
N GLU A 197 30.65 5.24 1.44
CA GLU A 197 29.67 5.10 2.50
C GLU A 197 28.91 3.76 2.40
N PRO A 198 28.37 3.22 3.50
CA PRO A 198 27.55 2.02 3.43
C PRO A 198 26.31 2.21 2.54
N LEU A 199 26.06 1.22 1.68
CA LEU A 199 24.83 1.12 0.87
C LEU A 199 23.82 0.26 1.61
N ALA A 200 22.69 0.83 1.99
CA ALA A 200 21.57 0.10 2.55
C ALA A 200 20.83 -0.69 1.47
N LEU A 201 20.50 -1.96 1.74
CA LEU A 201 19.65 -2.81 0.90
C LEU A 201 18.38 -3.16 1.66
N ASP A 202 17.22 -3.08 1.03
CA ASP A 202 15.94 -3.56 1.57
C ASP A 202 15.61 -4.99 1.13
N PHE A 203 16.59 -5.69 0.60
CA PHE A 203 16.51 -7.08 0.16
C PHE A 203 17.81 -7.81 0.48
N SER A 204 17.76 -9.13 0.47
CA SER A 204 18.92 -9.98 0.67
C SER A 204 19.11 -10.93 -0.53
N ASP A 205 20.20 -10.73 -1.27
CA ASP A 205 20.68 -11.63 -2.32
C ASP A 205 22.19 -11.83 -2.13
N PRO A 206 22.63 -12.98 -1.58
CA PRO A 206 24.04 -13.22 -1.29
C PRO A 206 24.97 -13.05 -2.51
N GLY A 207 24.47 -13.36 -3.71
CA GLY A 207 25.26 -13.20 -4.95
C GLY A 207 25.46 -11.73 -5.34
N ILE A 208 24.47 -10.89 -5.10
CA ILE A 208 24.58 -9.44 -5.32
C ILE A 208 25.46 -8.80 -4.26
N ILE A 209 25.29 -9.19 -3.00
CA ILE A 209 26.13 -8.69 -1.88
C ILE A 209 27.61 -8.97 -2.17
N ALA A 210 27.94 -10.22 -2.50
CA ALA A 210 29.32 -10.60 -2.83
C ALA A 210 29.87 -9.81 -4.04
N GLU A 211 29.02 -9.48 -5.02
CA GLU A 211 29.45 -8.70 -6.19
C GLU A 211 29.71 -7.23 -5.84
N PHE A 212 28.88 -6.62 -4.95
CA PHE A 212 29.16 -5.29 -4.41
C PHE A 212 30.45 -5.25 -3.57
N GLU A 213 30.67 -6.25 -2.74
CA GLU A 213 31.88 -6.36 -1.92
C GLU A 213 33.16 -6.45 -2.78
N LYS A 214 33.13 -7.20 -3.90
CA LYS A 214 34.23 -7.22 -4.88
C LYS A 214 34.53 -5.83 -5.47
N GLN A 215 33.53 -4.97 -5.55
CA GLN A 215 33.67 -3.58 -6.00
C GLN A 215 34.08 -2.61 -4.87
N GLY A 216 34.28 -3.11 -3.65
CA GLY A 216 34.66 -2.33 -2.48
C GLY A 216 33.51 -1.54 -1.85
N ILE A 217 32.26 -1.89 -2.15
CA ILE A 217 31.09 -1.25 -1.54
C ILE A 217 30.73 -1.98 -0.24
N LYS A 218 30.60 -1.21 0.83
CA LYS A 218 30.11 -1.73 2.12
C LYS A 218 28.59 -1.87 2.07
N ILE A 219 28.07 -3.04 2.44
CA ILE A 219 26.62 -3.30 2.45
C ILE A 219 26.07 -3.25 3.88
N SER A 220 24.93 -2.61 4.04
CA SER A 220 24.06 -2.66 5.22
C SER A 220 22.74 -3.34 4.83
N LEU A 221 22.34 -4.37 5.57
CA LEU A 221 21.05 -5.07 5.38
C LEU A 221 19.90 -4.42 6.18
N ALA A 222 20.13 -3.25 6.76
CA ALA A 222 19.11 -2.52 7.52
C ALA A 222 18.15 -1.68 6.63
N GLY A 223 18.23 -1.81 5.30
CA GLY A 223 17.44 -0.97 4.39
C GLY A 223 15.92 -1.09 4.57
N GLN A 224 15.41 -2.29 4.85
CA GLN A 224 13.98 -2.47 5.11
C GLN A 224 13.55 -1.80 6.43
N GLU A 225 14.33 -1.95 7.49
CA GLU A 225 14.10 -1.31 8.79
C GLU A 225 14.16 0.21 8.67
N LEU A 226 15.19 0.73 7.98
CA LEU A 226 15.34 2.15 7.64
C LEU A 226 14.08 2.70 6.97
N MET A 227 13.56 2.00 5.98
CA MET A 227 12.36 2.42 5.25
C MET A 227 11.10 2.33 6.11
N PHE A 228 10.96 1.36 7.00
CA PHE A 228 9.88 1.34 7.97
C PHE A 228 9.93 2.56 8.90
N HIS A 229 11.11 2.94 9.38
CA HIS A 229 11.29 4.16 10.18
C HIS A 229 10.98 5.44 9.40
N ALA A 230 11.32 5.50 8.11
CA ALA A 230 10.94 6.63 7.26
C ALA A 230 9.42 6.76 7.10
N ARG A 231 8.71 5.63 6.90
CA ARG A 231 7.27 5.58 6.60
C ARG A 231 6.35 5.62 7.82
N LYS A 232 6.86 5.30 9.02
CA LYS A 232 6.01 5.20 10.23
C LYS A 232 5.23 6.47 10.56
N ILE A 233 5.79 7.65 10.27
CA ILE A 233 5.14 8.95 10.48
C ILE A 233 4.62 9.48 9.16
N LYS A 234 3.32 9.71 9.07
CA LYS A 234 2.66 10.23 7.87
C LYS A 234 2.50 11.74 7.95
N ASN A 235 2.73 12.43 6.82
CA ASN A 235 2.34 13.81 6.71
C ASN A 235 0.83 13.92 6.41
N ARG A 236 0.31 15.17 6.40
CA ARG A 236 -1.11 15.40 6.15
C ARG A 236 -1.60 14.85 4.81
N ASP A 237 -0.77 14.89 3.77
CA ASP A 237 -1.17 14.44 2.42
C ASP A 237 -1.25 12.92 2.34
N GLU A 238 -0.38 12.22 3.05
CA GLU A 238 -0.42 10.76 3.19
C GLU A 238 -1.66 10.32 3.98
N VAL A 239 -2.03 11.08 5.02
CA VAL A 239 -3.27 10.85 5.78
C VAL A 239 -4.50 11.11 4.92
N GLU A 240 -4.50 12.13 4.04
CA GLU A 240 -5.59 12.36 3.07
C GLU A 240 -5.76 11.18 2.11
N CYS A 241 -4.65 10.59 1.62
CA CYS A 241 -4.73 9.37 0.81
C CYS A 241 -5.42 8.22 1.58
N LEU A 242 -5.11 8.05 2.87
CA LEU A 242 -5.77 7.05 3.71
C LEU A 242 -7.27 7.35 3.94
N ARG A 243 -7.66 8.62 4.09
CA ARG A 243 -9.08 9.01 4.22
C ARG A 243 -9.86 8.68 2.95
N VAL A 244 -9.29 8.98 1.77
CA VAL A 244 -9.92 8.62 0.49
C VAL A 244 -10.04 7.10 0.36
N ALA A 245 -8.97 6.35 0.67
CA ALA A 245 -9.01 4.89 0.64
C ALA A 245 -10.09 4.33 1.59
N ALA A 246 -10.20 4.86 2.82
CA ALA A 246 -11.23 4.47 3.79
C ALA A 246 -12.65 4.79 3.27
N ALA A 247 -12.87 5.96 2.66
CA ALA A 247 -14.16 6.32 2.07
C ALA A 247 -14.57 5.38 0.92
N ILE A 248 -13.61 4.93 0.10
CA ILE A 248 -13.86 3.89 -0.90
C ILE A 248 -14.25 2.58 -0.22
N GLY A 249 -13.56 2.21 0.86
CA GLY A 249 -13.89 1.02 1.66
C GLY A 249 -15.29 1.09 2.27
N ASP A 250 -15.72 2.25 2.78
CA ASP A 250 -17.07 2.46 3.28
C ASP A 250 -18.13 2.23 2.18
N ALA A 251 -17.86 2.70 0.96
CA ALA A 251 -18.72 2.44 -0.19
C ALA A 251 -18.75 0.93 -0.58
N GLN A 252 -17.63 0.23 -0.42
CA GLN A 252 -17.57 -1.21 -0.61
C GLN A 252 -18.43 -1.98 0.40
N PHE A 253 -18.45 -1.56 1.67
CA PHE A 253 -19.35 -2.14 2.68
C PHE A 253 -20.82 -1.83 2.39
N GLN A 254 -21.14 -0.69 1.80
CA GLN A 254 -22.50 -0.43 1.32
C GLN A 254 -22.89 -1.43 0.23
N ALA A 255 -22.03 -1.65 -0.76
CA ALA A 255 -22.28 -2.63 -1.82
C ALA A 255 -22.40 -4.06 -1.25
N PHE A 256 -21.57 -4.42 -0.27
CA PHE A 256 -21.66 -5.69 0.44
C PHE A 256 -23.04 -5.87 1.08
N LYS A 257 -23.49 -4.89 1.86
CA LYS A 257 -24.81 -4.89 2.52
C LYS A 257 -25.96 -5.04 1.51
N ASP A 258 -25.89 -4.28 0.41
CA ASP A 258 -26.96 -4.28 -0.60
C ASP A 258 -27.09 -5.60 -1.35
N ASN A 259 -26.01 -6.38 -1.42
CA ASN A 259 -25.96 -7.67 -2.09
C ASN A 259 -26.09 -8.89 -1.14
N LEU A 260 -25.91 -8.67 0.17
CA LEU A 260 -26.00 -9.75 1.16
C LEU A 260 -27.45 -10.24 1.29
N LYS A 261 -27.67 -11.50 0.98
CA LYS A 261 -28.98 -12.18 1.11
C LYS A 261 -28.80 -13.69 1.12
N PRO A 262 -29.80 -14.48 1.57
CA PRO A 262 -29.75 -15.94 1.45
C PRO A 262 -29.56 -16.39 -0.01
N GLY A 263 -28.70 -17.35 -0.23
CA GLY A 263 -28.45 -17.95 -1.54
C GLY A 263 -27.29 -17.32 -2.31
N VAL A 264 -26.80 -16.12 -1.93
CA VAL A 264 -25.61 -15.51 -2.54
C VAL A 264 -24.35 -16.23 -2.05
N ARG A 265 -23.30 -16.21 -2.86
CA ARG A 265 -22.00 -16.79 -2.49
C ARG A 265 -21.07 -15.73 -1.91
N GLU A 266 -20.16 -16.14 -1.03
CA GLU A 266 -19.12 -15.24 -0.50
C GLU A 266 -18.35 -14.52 -1.65
N ASN A 267 -17.96 -15.27 -2.70
CA ASN A 267 -17.25 -14.71 -3.87
C ASN A 267 -18.08 -13.67 -4.65
N GLU A 268 -19.41 -13.81 -4.71
CA GLU A 268 -20.27 -12.83 -5.38
C GLU A 268 -20.33 -11.52 -4.60
N LEU A 269 -20.35 -11.61 -3.26
CA LEU A 269 -20.29 -10.43 -2.39
C LEU A 269 -18.97 -9.67 -2.57
N VAL A 270 -17.85 -10.39 -2.52
CA VAL A 270 -16.51 -9.79 -2.75
C VAL A 270 -16.40 -9.22 -4.17
N GLY A 271 -16.96 -9.88 -5.17
CA GLY A 271 -17.03 -9.35 -6.55
C GLY A 271 -17.74 -8.00 -6.63
N SER A 272 -18.83 -7.81 -5.86
CA SER A 272 -19.55 -6.53 -5.81
C SER A 272 -18.70 -5.42 -5.17
N MET A 273 -17.93 -5.74 -4.13
CA MET A 273 -17.02 -4.81 -3.47
C MET A 273 -15.87 -4.39 -4.38
N HIS A 274 -15.27 -5.33 -5.11
CA HIS A 274 -14.21 -5.03 -6.09
C HIS A 274 -14.71 -4.10 -7.19
N LYS A 275 -15.94 -4.34 -7.69
CA LYS A 275 -16.53 -3.45 -8.70
C LYS A 275 -16.58 -2.01 -8.20
N VAL A 276 -17.07 -1.78 -6.99
CA VAL A 276 -17.16 -0.43 -6.41
C VAL A 276 -15.79 0.20 -6.22
N ALA A 277 -14.79 -0.59 -5.79
CA ALA A 277 -13.43 -0.08 -5.65
C ALA A 277 -12.89 0.48 -6.98
N TYR A 278 -13.05 -0.28 -8.06
CA TYR A 278 -12.62 0.17 -9.40
C TYR A 278 -13.44 1.35 -9.92
N ASP A 279 -14.77 1.33 -9.73
CA ASP A 279 -15.64 2.44 -10.15
C ASP A 279 -15.25 3.76 -9.48
N LEU A 280 -14.75 3.71 -8.25
CA LEU A 280 -14.31 4.87 -7.47
C LEU A 280 -12.80 5.18 -7.60
N GLY A 281 -12.10 4.47 -8.49
CA GLY A 281 -10.72 4.77 -8.84
C GLY A 281 -9.68 4.25 -7.86
N ALA A 282 -10.00 3.22 -7.06
CA ALA A 282 -8.99 2.56 -6.25
C ALA A 282 -7.96 1.84 -7.11
N GLU A 283 -6.73 1.85 -6.65
CA GLU A 283 -5.71 0.91 -7.13
C GLU A 283 -5.95 -0.42 -6.43
N VAL A 284 -6.49 -1.41 -7.15
CA VAL A 284 -6.87 -2.67 -6.52
C VAL A 284 -5.74 -3.70 -6.63
N TYR A 285 -5.14 -3.97 -5.50
CA TYR A 285 -4.40 -5.20 -5.27
C TYR A 285 -5.35 -6.12 -4.49
N SER A 286 -5.75 -7.24 -5.07
CA SER A 286 -6.70 -8.18 -4.47
C SER A 286 -6.53 -8.31 -2.95
N GLY A 287 -7.52 -7.99 -2.18
CA GLY A 287 -7.40 -7.95 -0.74
C GLY A 287 -8.73 -7.71 -0.06
N ILE A 288 -9.81 -8.22 -0.65
CA ILE A 288 -11.12 -8.21 -0.02
C ILE A 288 -11.53 -9.66 0.16
N PHE A 289 -11.95 -10.01 1.35
CA PHE A 289 -12.55 -11.30 1.56
C PHE A 289 -13.74 -11.24 2.51
N CYS A 290 -14.59 -12.24 2.48
CA CYS A 290 -15.58 -12.48 3.52
C CYS A 290 -15.58 -13.95 3.95
N THR A 291 -15.97 -14.17 5.18
CA THR A 291 -16.16 -15.50 5.75
C THR A 291 -17.48 -15.52 6.52
N SER A 292 -18.22 -16.61 6.42
CA SER A 292 -19.60 -16.68 6.89
C SER A 292 -19.90 -17.92 7.72
N GLY A 293 -20.85 -17.78 8.66
CA GLY A 293 -21.37 -18.82 9.51
C GLY A 293 -20.27 -19.53 10.30
N GLU A 294 -20.44 -20.84 10.46
CA GLU A 294 -19.52 -21.71 11.21
C GLU A 294 -18.07 -21.69 10.72
N PHE A 295 -17.83 -21.25 9.48
CA PHE A 295 -16.46 -21.16 8.91
C PHE A 295 -15.73 -19.86 9.25
N SER A 296 -16.39 -18.92 9.92
CA SER A 296 -15.76 -17.70 10.40
C SER A 296 -15.03 -17.89 11.75
N TRP A 297 -15.22 -19.05 12.43
CA TRP A 297 -14.55 -19.37 13.67
C TRP A 297 -14.36 -20.89 13.86
N PRO A 298 -13.21 -21.37 14.35
CA PRO A 298 -11.98 -20.62 14.64
C PRO A 298 -11.12 -20.35 13.40
N ASN A 299 -11.55 -20.87 12.28
CA ASN A 299 -10.78 -20.88 11.04
C ASN A 299 -11.29 -19.83 10.06
N SER A 300 -10.85 -18.59 10.23
CA SER A 300 -10.92 -17.64 9.13
C SER A 300 -9.93 -18.06 8.04
N ARG A 301 -10.45 -18.38 6.86
CA ARG A 301 -9.59 -18.77 5.73
C ARG A 301 -8.82 -17.59 5.13
N GLU A 302 -9.13 -16.37 5.57
CA GLU A 302 -8.61 -15.12 4.99
C GLU A 302 -8.75 -15.05 3.45
N THR A 303 -9.74 -15.76 2.95
CA THR A 303 -10.14 -15.80 1.54
C THR A 303 -11.60 -16.19 1.43
N SER A 304 -12.30 -15.61 0.47
CA SER A 304 -13.69 -15.97 0.17
C SER A 304 -13.79 -17.33 -0.53
N ALA A 305 -14.95 -17.92 -0.47
CA ALA A 305 -15.22 -19.21 -1.08
C ALA A 305 -16.55 -19.23 -1.86
N ASN A 306 -16.85 -20.38 -2.45
CA ASN A 306 -18.15 -20.65 -3.05
C ASN A 306 -19.23 -21.05 -2.03
N ARG A 307 -19.02 -20.75 -0.73
CA ARG A 307 -20.03 -20.99 0.30
C ARG A 307 -21.26 -20.14 0.04
N ILE A 308 -22.42 -20.77 0.12
CA ILE A 308 -23.71 -20.10 0.01
C ILE A 308 -24.11 -19.54 1.38
N ILE A 309 -24.45 -18.26 1.44
CA ILE A 309 -24.97 -17.60 2.63
C ILE A 309 -26.35 -18.16 2.99
N ARG A 310 -26.57 -18.46 4.26
CA ARG A 310 -27.79 -19.00 4.81
C ARG A 310 -28.47 -17.98 5.73
N PRO A 311 -29.82 -18.11 5.91
CA PRO A 311 -30.51 -17.33 6.95
C PRO A 311 -29.89 -17.58 8.33
N GLY A 312 -29.60 -16.48 9.04
CA GLY A 312 -28.98 -16.51 10.38
C GLY A 312 -27.45 -16.55 10.38
N ASP A 313 -26.79 -16.67 9.22
CA ASP A 313 -25.32 -16.60 9.17
C ASP A 313 -24.83 -15.25 9.67
N ILE A 314 -23.87 -15.30 10.62
CA ILE A 314 -22.98 -14.16 10.88
C ILE A 314 -21.93 -14.12 9.77
N VAL A 315 -21.63 -12.94 9.28
CA VAL A 315 -20.70 -12.75 8.16
C VAL A 315 -19.81 -11.57 8.50
N PHE A 316 -18.52 -11.73 8.40
CA PHE A 316 -17.63 -10.56 8.38
C PHE A 316 -16.90 -10.45 7.05
N ALA A 317 -16.61 -9.23 6.68
CA ALA A 317 -15.78 -8.92 5.53
C ALA A 317 -14.63 -8.01 5.94
N ASP A 318 -13.51 -8.18 5.27
CA ASP A 318 -12.33 -7.32 5.37
C ASP A 318 -12.13 -6.56 4.07
N VAL A 319 -11.88 -5.27 4.20
CA VAL A 319 -11.43 -4.41 3.12
C VAL A 319 -9.95 -4.10 3.36
N TYR A 320 -9.09 -5.04 3.05
CA TYR A 320 -7.65 -4.82 3.10
C TYR A 320 -7.09 -4.60 1.69
N ASN A 321 -6.04 -3.80 1.57
CA ASN A 321 -5.41 -3.43 0.30
C ASN A 321 -6.27 -2.68 -0.74
N THR A 322 -7.50 -2.24 -0.44
CA THR A 322 -8.11 -1.18 -1.24
C THR A 322 -7.26 0.06 -1.07
N SER A 323 -6.77 0.64 -2.14
CA SER A 323 -5.78 1.70 -2.01
C SER A 323 -6.06 2.91 -2.89
N TYR A 324 -5.67 4.06 -2.37
CA TYR A 324 -5.63 5.32 -3.10
C TYR A 324 -4.21 5.89 -3.03
N ASN A 325 -3.61 6.18 -4.18
CA ASN A 325 -2.18 6.55 -4.28
C ASN A 325 -1.23 5.56 -3.55
N GLY A 326 -1.59 4.28 -3.54
CA GLY A 326 -0.86 3.20 -2.87
C GLY A 326 -1.12 3.07 -1.38
N TYR A 327 -1.76 4.05 -0.72
CA TYR A 327 -2.15 3.99 0.69
C TYR A 327 -3.34 3.08 0.86
N LYS A 328 -3.20 2.09 1.74
CA LYS A 328 -4.08 0.92 1.85
C LYS A 328 -5.09 1.06 2.96
N THR A 329 -6.24 0.40 2.77
CA THR A 329 -7.16 0.11 3.86
C THR A 329 -6.81 -1.20 4.55
N CYS A 330 -7.25 -1.34 5.80
CA CYS A 330 -7.46 -2.60 6.51
C CYS A 330 -8.53 -2.36 7.56
N TYR A 331 -9.73 -2.91 7.36
CA TYR A 331 -10.73 -2.91 8.42
C TYR A 331 -11.88 -3.87 8.15
N TYR A 332 -12.35 -4.47 9.23
CA TYR A 332 -13.44 -5.43 9.25
C TYR A 332 -14.76 -4.81 9.65
N ARG A 333 -15.84 -5.36 9.08
CA ARG A 333 -17.21 -5.13 9.54
C ARG A 333 -17.98 -6.45 9.61
N THR A 334 -18.84 -6.55 10.61
CA THR A 334 -19.66 -7.75 10.86
C THR A 334 -21.11 -7.51 10.52
N PHE A 335 -21.69 -8.45 9.82
CA PHE A 335 -23.09 -8.47 9.35
C PHE A 335 -23.79 -9.75 9.83
N CYS A 336 -25.11 -9.73 9.81
CA CYS A 336 -25.92 -10.94 9.96
C CYS A 336 -26.96 -11.02 8.85
N CYS A 337 -27.04 -12.17 8.18
CA CYS A 337 -28.06 -12.45 7.20
C CYS A 337 -29.37 -12.85 7.90
N GLY A 338 -30.17 -11.87 8.26
CA GLY A 338 -31.31 -11.98 9.15
C GLY A 338 -31.03 -11.30 10.51
N LYS A 339 -31.69 -11.79 11.56
CA LYS A 339 -31.53 -11.26 12.93
C LYS A 339 -30.44 -12.04 13.67
N PRO A 340 -29.43 -11.35 14.24
CA PRO A 340 -28.45 -12.01 15.08
C PRO A 340 -29.07 -12.56 16.37
N THR A 341 -28.55 -13.68 16.83
CA THR A 341 -28.92 -14.24 18.15
C THR A 341 -28.44 -13.35 19.27
N GLN A 342 -28.97 -13.53 20.50
CA GLN A 342 -28.50 -12.78 21.65
C GLN A 342 -27.02 -13.06 21.93
N GLN A 343 -26.58 -14.31 21.77
CA GLN A 343 -25.17 -14.67 21.93
C GLN A 343 -24.25 -13.94 20.95
N MET A 344 -24.64 -13.82 19.66
CA MET A 344 -23.88 -13.04 18.69
C MET A 344 -23.77 -11.57 19.06
N LYS A 345 -24.86 -10.98 19.60
CA LYS A 345 -24.87 -9.59 20.07
C LYS A 345 -23.96 -9.39 21.29
N ASP A 346 -23.99 -10.32 22.23
CA ASP A 346 -23.17 -10.28 23.44
C ASP A 346 -21.68 -10.42 23.10
N ASP A 347 -21.34 -11.34 22.20
CA ASP A 347 -19.96 -11.52 21.74
C ASP A 347 -19.48 -10.30 20.92
N TYR A 348 -20.35 -9.72 20.09
CA TYR A 348 -20.05 -8.49 19.35
C TYR A 348 -19.80 -7.31 20.31
N GLN A 349 -20.63 -7.14 21.33
CA GLN A 349 -20.46 -6.07 22.31
C GLN A 349 -19.10 -6.18 23.02
N ARG A 350 -18.68 -7.39 23.36
CA ARG A 350 -17.36 -7.61 23.97
C ARG A 350 -16.23 -7.21 23.03
N THR A 351 -16.31 -7.55 21.72
CA THR A 351 -15.29 -7.11 20.74
C THR A 351 -15.27 -5.59 20.62
N LEU A 352 -16.44 -4.95 20.64
CA LEU A 352 -16.57 -3.49 20.57
C LEU A 352 -15.96 -2.81 21.80
N ASP A 353 -16.24 -3.34 22.99
CA ASP A 353 -15.69 -2.82 24.26
C ASP A 353 -14.15 -2.90 24.26
N TRP A 354 -13.56 -4.01 23.81
CA TRP A 354 -12.10 -4.14 23.70
C TRP A 354 -11.49 -3.19 22.68
N LEU A 355 -12.14 -3.04 21.54
CA LEU A 355 -11.68 -2.15 20.48
C LEU A 355 -11.60 -0.71 20.96
N TYR A 356 -12.70 -0.20 21.49
CA TYR A 356 -12.73 1.21 21.92
C TYR A 356 -11.92 1.46 23.19
N ALA A 357 -11.87 0.51 24.14
CA ALA A 357 -10.97 0.62 25.28
C ALA A 357 -9.49 0.75 24.85
N SER A 358 -9.09 0.07 23.77
CA SER A 358 -7.75 0.19 23.23
C SER A 358 -7.53 1.50 22.48
N ILE A 359 -8.51 1.97 21.71
CA ILE A 359 -8.42 3.23 20.95
C ILE A 359 -8.40 4.45 21.86
N GLU A 360 -9.21 4.46 22.91
CA GLU A 360 -9.35 5.60 23.85
C GLU A 360 -8.08 5.95 24.61
N VAL A 361 -7.18 5.00 24.82
CA VAL A 361 -5.90 5.27 25.48
C VAL A 361 -4.85 5.83 24.56
N ILE A 362 -5.04 5.71 23.23
CA ILE A 362 -4.02 6.08 22.23
C ILE A 362 -3.88 7.60 22.14
N LYS A 363 -2.67 8.06 22.37
CA LYS A 363 -2.23 9.46 22.21
C LYS A 363 -0.71 9.50 22.05
N PRO A 364 -0.13 10.60 21.60
CA PRO A 364 1.33 10.74 21.56
C PRO A 364 1.97 10.54 22.95
N GLY A 365 3.07 9.78 22.99
CA GLY A 365 3.87 9.59 24.21
C GLY A 365 3.53 8.35 25.03
N ILE A 366 2.49 7.59 24.69
CA ILE A 366 2.28 6.25 25.25
C ILE A 366 3.04 5.20 24.43
N THR A 367 2.96 3.96 24.84
CA THR A 367 3.56 2.83 24.13
C THR A 367 2.51 1.79 23.71
N THR A 368 2.92 0.80 22.96
CA THR A 368 2.07 -0.34 22.58
C THR A 368 1.63 -1.17 23.80
N ARG A 369 2.31 -1.05 24.95
CA ARG A 369 1.92 -1.72 26.21
C ARG A 369 0.56 -1.26 26.69
N GLU A 370 0.34 0.06 26.81
CA GLU A 370 -0.92 0.61 27.33
C GLU A 370 -2.12 0.24 26.46
N VAL A 371 -1.88 0.07 25.16
CA VAL A 371 -2.90 -0.44 24.23
C VAL A 371 -3.16 -1.92 24.47
N ALA A 372 -2.12 -2.73 24.54
CA ALA A 372 -2.20 -4.18 24.72
C ALA A 372 -2.84 -4.59 26.07
N GLU A 373 -2.66 -3.79 27.12
CA GLU A 373 -3.30 -3.99 28.43
C GLU A 373 -4.83 -3.93 28.38
N LYS A 374 -5.41 -3.33 27.32
CA LYS A 374 -6.88 -3.25 27.13
C LYS A 374 -7.48 -4.50 26.50
N TRP A 375 -6.66 -5.37 25.95
CA TRP A 375 -7.10 -6.61 25.33
C TRP A 375 -7.07 -7.77 26.33
N PRO A 376 -7.97 -8.75 26.21
CA PRO A 376 -7.89 -9.99 26.99
C PRO A 376 -6.65 -10.79 26.60
N ALA A 377 -6.29 -11.76 27.39
CA ALA A 377 -5.29 -12.74 27.01
C ALA A 377 -5.81 -13.59 25.83
N SER A 378 -4.91 -14.02 24.94
CA SER A 378 -5.30 -14.82 23.77
C SER A 378 -5.99 -16.11 24.17
N GLU A 379 -5.60 -16.75 25.26
CA GLU A 379 -6.21 -17.94 25.80
C GLU A 379 -7.68 -17.74 26.19
N ASP A 380 -8.06 -16.55 26.64
CA ASP A 380 -9.45 -16.24 26.98
C ASP A 380 -10.34 -16.11 25.74
N VAL A 381 -9.79 -15.58 24.66
CA VAL A 381 -10.50 -15.42 23.38
C VAL A 381 -10.65 -16.76 22.67
N TRP A 382 -9.59 -17.58 22.69
CA TRP A 382 -9.54 -18.87 22.00
C TRP A 382 -9.91 -20.06 22.89
N SER A 383 -10.58 -19.80 24.02
CA SER A 383 -10.87 -20.81 25.04
C SER A 383 -11.73 -22.00 24.58
N ASP A 384 -12.45 -21.85 23.46
CA ASP A 384 -13.26 -22.91 22.87
C ASP A 384 -12.49 -23.80 21.89
N ILE A 385 -11.24 -23.49 21.58
CA ILE A 385 -10.36 -24.32 20.77
C ILE A 385 -9.17 -24.80 21.60
N LEU A 386 -8.85 -26.09 21.47
CA LEU A 386 -7.80 -26.74 22.25
C LEU A 386 -6.39 -26.56 21.62
N ILE A 387 -6.08 -25.33 21.17
CA ILE A 387 -4.77 -25.02 20.61
C ILE A 387 -3.96 -24.27 21.67
N LYS A 388 -2.72 -24.71 21.89
CA LYS A 388 -1.74 -23.97 22.70
C LYS A 388 -1.06 -22.91 21.86
N TYR A 389 -1.02 -21.69 22.37
CA TYR A 389 -0.53 -20.51 21.65
C TYR A 389 0.87 -20.07 22.06
N GLU A 390 1.63 -20.94 22.69
CA GLU A 390 2.97 -20.64 23.22
C GLU A 390 3.94 -20.13 22.16
N ASP A 391 3.71 -20.50 20.88
CA ASP A 391 4.54 -20.12 19.74
C ASP A 391 3.86 -19.15 18.76
N GLN A 392 2.75 -18.49 19.13
CA GLN A 392 2.08 -17.57 18.23
C GLN A 392 2.82 -16.24 18.12
N THR A 393 2.95 -15.77 16.88
CA THR A 393 3.57 -14.49 16.56
C THR A 393 2.62 -13.30 16.66
N ALA A 394 1.29 -13.55 16.66
CA ALA A 394 0.28 -12.52 16.79
C ALA A 394 -0.85 -12.98 17.72
N GLY A 395 -1.32 -12.08 18.57
CA GLY A 395 -2.45 -12.32 19.47
C GLY A 395 -3.81 -12.39 18.74
N SER A 396 -4.86 -12.55 19.55
CA SER A 396 -6.24 -12.56 19.06
C SER A 396 -6.75 -11.17 18.70
N ASN A 397 -6.25 -10.16 19.38
CA ASN A 397 -6.53 -8.75 19.16
C ASN A 397 -5.22 -8.03 18.94
N TRP A 398 -5.15 -7.18 17.95
CA TRP A 398 -3.90 -6.53 17.57
C TRP A 398 -4.12 -5.16 16.95
N MET A 399 -3.02 -4.44 16.81
CA MET A 399 -2.95 -3.17 16.09
C MET A 399 -1.67 -3.21 15.24
N HIS A 400 -1.77 -2.81 14.00
CA HIS A 400 -0.59 -2.69 13.13
C HIS A 400 -0.55 -1.33 12.45
N GLY A 401 0.67 -0.81 12.24
CA GLY A 401 0.86 0.35 11.38
C GLY A 401 0.35 0.06 9.97
N ILE A 402 -0.22 1.07 9.33
CA ILE A 402 -0.74 0.98 7.96
C ILE A 402 -0.32 2.19 7.13
N GLY A 403 -0.13 1.99 5.84
CA GLY A 403 0.29 3.04 4.93
C GLY A 403 0.39 2.53 3.50
N LEU A 404 1.56 2.66 2.89
CA LEU A 404 1.84 2.05 1.58
C LEU A 404 1.93 0.53 1.65
N THR A 405 2.28 -0.03 2.80
CA THR A 405 2.16 -1.48 3.06
C THR A 405 1.04 -1.74 4.05
N LEU A 406 0.48 -2.94 3.97
CA LEU A 406 -0.56 -3.38 4.91
C LEU A 406 -0.04 -3.37 6.34
N TYR A 407 1.20 -3.81 6.53
CA TYR A 407 1.87 -3.83 7.82
C TYR A 407 3.05 -2.87 7.84
N GLU A 408 3.04 -1.92 8.77
CA GLU A 408 4.12 -0.96 9.02
C GLU A 408 4.43 -0.90 10.53
N LEU A 409 5.55 -0.27 10.90
CA LEU A 409 5.91 -0.02 12.29
C LEU A 409 4.99 1.04 12.95
N PRO A 410 4.68 0.85 14.25
CA PRO A 410 4.85 -0.37 15.04
C PRO A 410 3.66 -1.32 14.91
N MET A 411 3.85 -2.57 15.35
CA MET A 411 2.76 -3.50 15.61
C MET A 411 2.59 -3.69 17.12
N ALA A 412 1.37 -3.95 17.56
CA ALA A 412 1.04 -4.25 18.93
C ALA A 412 0.14 -5.49 19.01
N TRP A 413 0.51 -6.44 19.84
CA TRP A 413 -0.33 -7.51 20.37
C TRP A 413 0.11 -7.84 21.78
N ARG A 414 -0.83 -8.35 22.57
CA ARG A 414 -0.65 -8.44 24.03
C ARG A 414 0.62 -9.15 24.43
N GLU A 415 0.88 -10.32 23.87
CA GLU A 415 1.96 -11.21 24.27
C GLU A 415 3.37 -10.59 24.10
N THR A 416 3.54 -9.77 23.08
CA THR A 416 4.82 -9.10 22.80
C THR A 416 4.90 -7.70 23.39
N SER A 417 3.82 -6.92 23.31
CA SER A 417 3.87 -5.50 23.67
C SER A 417 3.97 -5.28 25.17
N LEU A 418 3.54 -6.25 25.99
CA LEU A 418 3.73 -6.18 27.45
C LEU A 418 5.21 -6.27 27.85
N ASP A 419 6.01 -7.03 27.12
CA ASP A 419 7.43 -7.22 27.40
C ASP A 419 8.33 -6.26 26.61
N HIS A 420 7.94 -5.95 25.36
CA HIS A 420 8.72 -5.17 24.41
C HIS A 420 7.91 -3.98 23.84
N PRO A 421 7.57 -2.99 24.68
CA PRO A 421 6.73 -1.86 24.25
C PRO A 421 7.48 -0.95 23.27
N LEU A 422 6.74 -0.47 22.25
CA LEU A 422 7.21 0.50 21.27
C LEU A 422 6.47 1.83 21.44
N PRO A 423 7.14 2.99 21.27
CA PRO A 423 6.53 4.30 21.42
C PRO A 423 5.52 4.59 20.31
N LEU A 424 4.41 5.25 20.69
CA LEU A 424 3.41 5.78 19.79
C LEU A 424 3.59 7.30 19.63
N GLU A 425 3.66 7.74 18.37
CA GLU A 425 4.00 9.12 18.01
C GLU A 425 2.88 9.75 17.16
N LYS A 426 2.72 11.06 17.25
CA LYS A 426 1.87 11.84 16.34
C LYS A 426 2.24 11.53 14.87
N GLY A 427 1.21 11.41 14.03
CA GLY A 427 1.36 11.12 12.60
C GLY A 427 1.44 9.64 12.27
N MET A 428 1.50 8.76 13.26
CA MET A 428 1.33 7.32 13.03
C MET A 428 -0.12 7.00 12.66
N THR A 429 -0.29 6.00 11.80
CA THR A 429 -1.60 5.48 11.37
C THR A 429 -1.64 3.99 11.60
N PHE A 430 -2.78 3.50 12.06
CA PHE A 430 -2.96 2.10 12.42
C PHE A 430 -4.29 1.55 11.92
N ALA A 431 -4.33 0.24 11.78
CA ALA A 431 -5.51 -0.58 11.80
C ALA A 431 -5.53 -1.32 13.14
N THR A 432 -6.63 -1.21 13.88
CA THR A 432 -6.79 -1.78 15.22
C THR A 432 -7.99 -2.70 15.22
N GLU A 433 -7.78 -3.97 15.54
CA GLU A 433 -8.82 -5.01 15.40
C GLU A 433 -9.03 -5.84 16.64
N THR A 434 -10.28 -6.32 16.77
CA THR A 434 -10.71 -7.25 17.80
C THR A 434 -11.66 -8.29 17.24
N GLN A 435 -11.61 -9.50 17.82
CA GLN A 435 -12.45 -10.60 17.38
C GLN A 435 -12.88 -11.49 18.56
N LEU A 436 -14.04 -12.13 18.39
CA LEU A 436 -14.51 -13.15 19.30
C LEU A 436 -15.50 -14.04 18.54
N GLY A 437 -15.39 -15.34 18.72
CA GLY A 437 -16.27 -16.32 18.07
C GLY A 437 -16.55 -17.53 18.94
N ARG A 438 -17.38 -18.41 18.39
CA ARG A 438 -17.74 -19.70 19.00
C ARG A 438 -17.84 -20.78 17.95
N ILE A 439 -17.32 -21.97 18.27
CA ILE A 439 -17.45 -23.14 17.41
C ILE A 439 -18.92 -23.39 17.07
N GLY A 440 -19.22 -23.54 15.77
CA GLY A 440 -20.57 -23.80 15.26
C GLY A 440 -21.48 -22.56 15.13
N LEU A 441 -21.08 -21.40 15.69
CA LEU A 441 -21.83 -20.15 15.58
C LEU A 441 -21.17 -19.15 14.60
N GLY A 442 -19.84 -19.10 14.60
CA GLY A 442 -19.05 -18.13 13.86
C GLY A 442 -18.50 -17.02 14.75
N ALA A 443 -17.96 -15.96 14.12
CA ALA A 443 -17.28 -14.88 14.83
C ALA A 443 -17.82 -13.50 14.47
N SER A 444 -17.66 -12.59 15.41
CA SER A 444 -17.56 -11.14 15.22
C SER A 444 -16.09 -10.76 15.03
N ARG A 445 -15.79 -9.99 14.00
CA ARG A 445 -14.49 -9.38 13.77
C ARG A 445 -14.71 -7.94 13.29
N ILE A 446 -14.08 -7.01 13.98
CA ILE A 446 -14.24 -5.56 13.73
C ILE A 446 -12.92 -4.86 13.86
N GLU A 447 -12.77 -3.78 13.09
CA GLU A 447 -11.50 -3.05 13.02
C GLU A 447 -11.75 -1.60 12.61
N GLU A 448 -10.92 -0.70 13.11
CA GLU A 448 -10.91 0.71 12.73
C GLU A 448 -9.54 1.16 12.26
N MET A 449 -9.52 1.96 11.20
CA MET A 449 -8.32 2.71 10.82
C MET A 449 -8.27 4.01 11.60
N ILE A 450 -7.13 4.29 12.22
CA ILE A 450 -6.92 5.46 13.06
C ILE A 450 -5.65 6.22 12.67
N HIS A 451 -5.66 7.52 12.93
CA HIS A 451 -4.51 8.41 12.80
C HIS A 451 -4.24 9.10 14.15
N ILE A 452 -3.01 9.05 14.64
CA ILE A 452 -2.63 9.72 15.90
C ILE A 452 -2.44 11.22 15.63
N THR A 453 -3.28 12.02 16.28
CA THR A 453 -3.27 13.50 16.25
C THR A 453 -2.38 14.09 17.34
N ASP A 454 -2.48 15.39 17.60
CA ASP A 454 -1.74 16.06 18.69
C ASP A 454 -2.19 15.60 20.09
N THR A 455 -3.46 15.21 20.26
CA THR A 455 -4.05 14.97 21.57
C THR A 455 -4.73 13.62 21.75
N GLY A 456 -4.84 12.83 20.68
CA GLY A 456 -5.55 11.55 20.70
C GLY A 456 -5.55 10.94 19.31
N VAL A 457 -6.67 10.38 18.88
CA VAL A 457 -6.83 9.75 17.57
C VAL A 457 -7.97 10.35 16.77
N GLU A 458 -7.83 10.28 15.46
CA GLU A 458 -8.92 10.43 14.49
C GLU A 458 -9.24 9.05 13.92
N VAL A 459 -10.49 8.63 13.96
CA VAL A 459 -10.97 7.42 13.27
C VAL A 459 -11.26 7.77 11.82
N LEU A 460 -10.58 7.11 10.88
CA LEU A 460 -10.67 7.40 9.45
C LEU A 460 -11.86 6.69 8.78
N THR A 461 -12.22 5.51 9.25
CA THR A 461 -13.34 4.68 8.78
C THR A 461 -14.67 5.22 9.30
N LYS A 462 -15.70 5.23 8.47
CA LYS A 462 -17.00 5.84 8.82
C LYS A 462 -18.20 4.89 8.70
N TRP A 463 -18.02 3.68 8.17
CA TRP A 463 -19.09 2.69 8.18
C TRP A 463 -19.49 2.37 9.63
N PRO A 464 -20.82 2.33 9.95
CA PRO A 464 -21.29 2.09 11.30
C PRO A 464 -20.75 0.80 11.92
N ILE A 465 -20.36 0.87 13.19
CA ILE A 465 -19.76 -0.24 13.96
C ILE A 465 -20.44 -0.46 15.33
N ASP A 466 -21.42 0.36 15.67
CA ASP A 466 -22.12 0.33 16.98
C ASP A 466 -22.85 -1.00 17.25
N LYS A 467 -23.15 -1.77 16.21
CA LYS A 467 -23.82 -3.06 16.28
C LYS A 467 -23.59 -3.89 15.05
N ILE A 468 -23.87 -5.19 15.14
CA ILE A 468 -23.93 -6.05 13.95
C ILE A 468 -24.92 -5.47 12.93
N THR A 469 -24.48 -5.28 11.69
CA THR A 469 -25.37 -4.83 10.62
C THR A 469 -26.35 -5.94 10.24
N GLU A 470 -27.63 -5.78 10.59
CA GLU A 470 -28.70 -6.71 10.21
C GLU A 470 -29.09 -6.49 8.75
N VAL A 471 -29.14 -7.57 7.96
CA VAL A 471 -29.65 -7.55 6.60
C VAL A 471 -30.93 -8.38 6.55
N PRO A 472 -32.09 -7.79 6.22
CA PRO A 472 -33.35 -8.52 6.17
C PRO A 472 -33.32 -9.71 5.23
N LEU A 473 -34.08 -10.78 5.60
CA LEU A 473 -34.24 -11.98 4.78
C LEU A 473 -35.16 -11.75 3.60
#